data_adf506dc0f3604234ce58bff110423df
#
_entry.id   adf506dc0f3604234ce58bff110423df
#
_cell.length_a   1.000
_cell.length_b   1.000
_cell.length_c   1.000
_cell.angle_alpha   90.00
_cell.angle_beta   90.00
_cell.angle_gamma   90.00
#
_symmetry.space_group_name_H-M   'P 1'
#
loop_
_entity.id
_entity.type
_entity.pdbx_description
1 polymer ?
#
loop_
_entity_poly.entity_id
_entity_poly.type
_entity_poly.pdbx_seq_one_letter_code
_entity_poly.pdbx_strand_id
1 'polypeptide(L)'
;WDMPVWYTSVGEEHHAVRTAAGLFDVAHMGVLEVSGEHAASFLDVVASNYARWIDPGQSAYAYLFDPDGRVIDDIIMYRQAWDSYLLIINASNAEKDLAWLQAVNSGRYLIDRDNPAIQVEGQAIIRNLKDPSAGADQRVDLALQGPRSLAILQSLAADARTRLALSHIKRTEHARLKLAGLDIIAARTGYTGEEMGFELLVHPDHAVELWNTLLEAGAPYGIVPCGLAARDSTRIEAGLPLYGHELEGE
;
A
#
# COMPACT_ATOMS: atom_id res chain seq x y z
N TRP A 1 14.80 -7.88 -8.24
CA TRP A 1 13.83 -8.57 -7.39
C TRP A 1 13.23 -9.75 -8.15
N ASP A 2 13.54 -10.98 -7.72
CA ASP A 2 13.03 -12.20 -8.35
C ASP A 2 11.72 -12.59 -7.70
N MET A 3 10.62 -12.49 -8.45
CA MET A 3 9.28 -12.86 -7.97
C MET A 3 8.73 -14.01 -8.82
N PRO A 4 8.07 -15.01 -8.20
CA PRO A 4 7.43 -16.09 -8.94
C PRO A 4 6.30 -15.55 -9.84
N VAL A 5 6.24 -16.03 -11.06
CA VAL A 5 5.10 -15.77 -11.94
C VAL A 5 3.87 -16.50 -11.43
N TRP A 6 4.04 -17.73 -10.96
CA TRP A 6 3.05 -18.55 -10.25
C TRP A 6 3.75 -19.56 -9.35
N TYR A 7 3.04 -20.08 -8.36
CA TYR A 7 3.48 -21.19 -7.49
C TYR A 7 2.88 -22.53 -7.93
N THR A 8 1.60 -22.54 -8.34
CA THR A 8 0.88 -23.72 -8.85
C THR A 8 0.45 -23.49 -10.30
N SER A 9 -0.59 -22.67 -10.51
CA SER A 9 -1.02 -22.20 -11.83
C SER A 9 -1.81 -20.91 -11.67
N VAL A 10 -1.84 -20.08 -12.72
CA VAL A 10 -2.58 -18.82 -12.72
C VAL A 10 -4.06 -19.05 -12.37
N GLY A 11 -4.69 -20.08 -12.97
CA GLY A 11 -6.10 -20.36 -12.75
C GLY A 11 -6.43 -20.84 -11.35
N GLU A 12 -5.59 -21.70 -10.74
CA GLU A 12 -5.79 -22.16 -9.36
C GLU A 12 -5.59 -21.04 -8.34
N GLU A 13 -4.54 -20.23 -8.52
CA GLU A 13 -4.25 -19.10 -7.65
C GLU A 13 -5.34 -18.02 -7.75
N HIS A 14 -5.76 -17.66 -8.96
CA HIS A 14 -6.88 -16.75 -9.20
C HIS A 14 -8.17 -17.26 -8.53
N HIS A 15 -8.49 -18.54 -8.73
CA HIS A 15 -9.68 -19.16 -8.14
C HIS A 15 -9.62 -19.13 -6.61
N ALA A 16 -8.45 -19.39 -6.00
CA ALA A 16 -8.29 -19.33 -4.56
C ALA A 16 -8.52 -17.91 -4.01
N VAL A 17 -8.05 -16.87 -4.71
CA VAL A 17 -8.34 -15.47 -4.35
C VAL A 17 -9.86 -15.22 -4.32
N ARG A 18 -10.63 -15.76 -5.28
CA ARG A 18 -12.08 -15.56 -5.37
C ARG A 18 -12.89 -16.38 -4.37
N THR A 19 -12.42 -17.56 -3.97
CA THR A 19 -13.21 -18.52 -3.18
C THR A 19 -12.69 -18.77 -1.77
N ALA A 20 -11.42 -18.47 -1.54
CA ALA A 20 -10.72 -18.73 -0.28
C ALA A 20 -9.84 -17.54 0.12
N ALA A 21 -8.53 -17.65 -0.09
CA ALA A 21 -7.58 -16.55 0.10
C ALA A 21 -6.31 -16.78 -0.73
N GLY A 22 -5.78 -15.71 -1.31
CA GLY A 22 -4.46 -15.65 -1.92
C GLY A 22 -3.52 -14.77 -1.10
N LEU A 23 -2.28 -15.22 -0.92
CA LEU A 23 -1.22 -14.45 -0.28
C LEU A 23 -0.19 -14.04 -1.33
N PHE A 24 0.03 -12.73 -1.46
CA PHE A 24 0.95 -12.15 -2.42
C PHE A 24 2.14 -11.49 -1.72
N ASP A 25 3.33 -11.77 -2.20
CA ASP A 25 4.50 -10.95 -1.90
C ASP A 25 4.44 -9.67 -2.74
N VAL A 26 4.20 -8.55 -2.08
CA VAL A 26 4.23 -7.21 -2.68
C VAL A 26 5.30 -6.34 -2.05
N ALA A 27 6.27 -6.96 -1.37
CA ALA A 27 7.38 -6.29 -0.71
C ALA A 27 8.28 -5.47 -1.64
N HIS A 28 8.15 -5.62 -2.95
CA HIS A 28 8.84 -4.80 -3.96
C HIS A 28 8.29 -3.36 -4.03
N MET A 29 7.04 -3.12 -3.63
CA MET A 29 6.43 -1.78 -3.64
C MET A 29 7.25 -0.79 -2.81
N GLY A 30 7.29 0.47 -3.23
CA GLY A 30 7.90 1.54 -2.46
C GLY A 30 7.01 1.95 -1.29
N VAL A 31 7.62 2.29 -0.15
CA VAL A 31 6.93 2.81 1.03
C VAL A 31 7.63 4.09 1.47
N LEU A 32 6.94 5.22 1.30
CA LEU A 32 7.43 6.51 1.73
C LEU A 32 6.62 7.02 2.93
N GLU A 33 7.28 7.74 3.82
CA GLU A 33 6.60 8.54 4.84
C GLU A 33 6.70 10.02 4.45
N VAL A 34 5.57 10.73 4.56
CA VAL A 34 5.51 12.19 4.48
C VAL A 34 4.93 12.70 5.79
N SER A 35 5.71 13.49 6.54
CA SER A 35 5.33 13.91 7.88
C SER A 35 5.70 15.36 8.17
N GLY A 36 5.19 15.87 9.31
CA GLY A 36 5.40 17.23 9.78
C GLY A 36 4.23 18.18 9.49
N GLU A 37 4.33 19.40 9.99
CA GLU A 37 3.27 20.42 9.94
C GLU A 37 2.70 20.65 8.55
N HIS A 38 3.55 20.58 7.52
CA HIS A 38 3.18 20.83 6.13
C HIS A 38 2.88 19.57 5.30
N ALA A 39 2.85 18.36 5.94
CA ALA A 39 2.64 17.12 5.22
C ALA A 39 1.33 17.10 4.41
N ALA A 40 0.22 17.50 5.03
CA ALA A 40 -1.08 17.52 4.36
C ALA A 40 -1.14 18.55 3.23
N SER A 41 -0.66 19.78 3.45
CA SER A 41 -0.66 20.82 2.41
C SER A 41 0.30 20.49 1.27
N PHE A 42 1.42 19.86 1.56
CA PHE A 42 2.34 19.36 0.54
C PHE A 42 1.68 18.30 -0.34
N LEU A 43 1.05 17.30 0.26
CA LEU A 43 0.36 16.24 -0.49
C LEU A 43 -0.82 16.77 -1.30
N ASP A 44 -1.54 17.78 -0.81
CA ASP A 44 -2.64 18.42 -1.53
C ASP A 44 -2.22 19.10 -2.85
N VAL A 45 -0.95 19.48 -2.99
CA VAL A 45 -0.45 20.11 -4.22
C VAL A 45 0.23 19.14 -5.18
N VAL A 46 0.61 17.94 -4.74
CA VAL A 46 1.30 16.95 -5.59
C VAL A 46 0.42 15.77 -5.98
N ALA A 47 -0.69 15.53 -5.28
CA ALA A 47 -1.57 14.40 -5.49
C ALA A 47 -2.97 14.82 -5.97
N SER A 48 -3.65 13.93 -6.71
CA SER A 48 -4.99 14.19 -7.27
C SER A 48 -6.11 14.23 -6.22
N ASN A 49 -5.90 13.64 -5.04
CA ASN A 49 -6.84 13.66 -3.93
C ASN A 49 -6.31 14.53 -2.79
N TYR A 50 -7.22 15.25 -2.12
CA TYR A 50 -6.85 16.09 -0.99
C TYR A 50 -6.51 15.25 0.24
N ALA A 51 -5.23 15.27 0.63
CA ALA A 51 -4.71 14.54 1.79
C ALA A 51 -5.35 15.00 3.11
N ARG A 52 -5.70 16.29 3.21
CA ARG A 52 -6.36 16.86 4.41
C ARG A 52 -7.79 16.38 4.61
N TRP A 53 -8.44 15.78 3.60
CA TRP A 53 -9.79 15.20 3.71
C TRP A 53 -9.78 13.74 4.15
N ILE A 54 -8.62 13.12 4.22
CA ILE A 54 -8.45 11.77 4.73
C ILE A 54 -8.36 11.87 6.26
N ASP A 55 -9.20 11.20 7.02
CA ASP A 55 -9.07 11.14 8.48
C ASP A 55 -7.95 10.17 8.90
N PRO A 56 -7.31 10.37 10.08
CA PRO A 56 -6.38 9.38 10.62
C PRO A 56 -7.02 7.98 10.70
N GLY A 57 -6.32 6.98 10.19
CA GLY A 57 -6.84 5.62 10.04
C GLY A 57 -7.51 5.34 8.69
N GLN A 58 -7.63 6.32 7.81
CA GLN A 58 -8.18 6.17 6.47
C GLN A 58 -7.09 6.27 5.39
N SER A 59 -7.44 5.85 4.18
CA SER A 59 -6.59 5.96 3.00
C SER A 59 -7.37 6.44 1.78
N ALA A 60 -6.66 6.99 0.82
CA ALA A 60 -7.19 7.36 -0.49
C ALA A 60 -6.23 6.97 -1.60
N TYR A 61 -6.78 6.50 -2.70
CA TYR A 61 -6.07 6.33 -3.95
C TYR A 61 -5.89 7.68 -4.63
N ALA A 62 -4.72 7.94 -5.19
CA ALA A 62 -4.41 9.21 -5.86
C ALA A 62 -3.40 8.99 -6.98
N TYR A 63 -3.30 9.97 -7.88
CA TYR A 63 -2.23 10.08 -8.86
C TYR A 63 -1.24 11.15 -8.43
N LEU A 64 0.03 10.93 -8.73
CA LEU A 64 1.03 11.98 -8.78
C LEU A 64 1.09 12.54 -10.20
N PHE A 65 1.20 13.87 -10.33
CA PHE A 65 1.26 14.54 -11.62
C PHE A 65 2.57 15.31 -11.81
N ASP A 66 3.00 15.39 -13.07
CA ASP A 66 3.99 16.36 -13.50
C ASP A 66 3.34 17.75 -13.71
N PRO A 67 4.12 18.82 -13.96
CA PRO A 67 3.58 20.16 -14.17
C PRO A 67 2.67 20.31 -15.40
N ASP A 68 2.66 19.37 -16.31
CA ASP A 68 1.81 19.34 -17.51
C ASP A 68 0.53 18.49 -17.30
N GLY A 69 0.30 18.00 -16.07
CA GLY A 69 -0.87 17.19 -15.70
C GLY A 69 -0.79 15.74 -16.15
N ARG A 70 0.40 15.25 -16.54
CA ARG A 70 0.60 13.85 -16.89
C ARG A 70 0.81 13.00 -15.64
N VAL A 71 0.32 11.77 -15.66
CA VAL A 71 0.47 10.86 -14.51
C VAL A 71 1.92 10.41 -14.38
N ILE A 72 2.56 10.72 -13.25
CA ILE A 72 3.88 10.21 -12.85
C ILE A 72 3.76 8.82 -12.27
N ASP A 73 2.80 8.63 -11.35
CA ASP A 73 2.49 7.35 -10.71
C ASP A 73 1.07 7.35 -10.16
N ASP A 74 0.53 6.15 -9.87
CA ASP A 74 -0.65 5.96 -9.03
C ASP A 74 -0.22 5.44 -7.66
N ILE A 75 -0.81 6.02 -6.61
CA ILE A 75 -0.38 5.80 -5.23
C ILE A 75 -1.55 5.57 -4.30
N ILE A 76 -1.28 4.97 -3.15
CA ILE A 76 -2.23 4.97 -2.03
C ILE A 76 -1.64 5.79 -0.89
N MET A 77 -2.40 6.78 -0.42
CA MET A 77 -2.05 7.61 0.74
C MET A 77 -2.79 7.09 1.97
N TYR A 78 -2.06 6.68 3.01
CA TYR A 78 -2.59 6.26 4.31
C TYR A 78 -2.32 7.35 5.35
N ARG A 79 -3.34 7.99 5.91
CA ARG A 79 -3.14 8.96 6.99
C ARG A 79 -2.96 8.25 8.32
N GLN A 80 -1.73 8.21 8.83
CA GLN A 80 -1.38 7.57 10.11
C GLN A 80 -1.72 8.43 11.32
N ALA A 81 -1.53 9.74 11.19
CA ALA A 81 -1.82 10.77 12.18
C ALA A 81 -2.17 12.09 11.46
N TRP A 82 -2.50 13.13 12.20
CA TRP A 82 -2.88 14.43 11.61
C TRP A 82 -1.78 15.03 10.73
N ASP A 83 -0.54 14.72 11.03
CA ASP A 83 0.68 15.25 10.41
C ASP A 83 1.58 14.15 9.83
N SER A 84 1.06 12.93 9.59
CA SER A 84 1.85 11.79 9.12
C SER A 84 1.06 10.92 8.17
N TYR A 85 1.67 10.65 7.00
CA TYR A 85 1.14 9.82 5.93
C TYR A 85 2.15 8.76 5.51
N LEU A 86 1.65 7.58 5.14
CA LEU A 86 2.41 6.61 4.35
C LEU A 86 1.90 6.65 2.92
N LEU A 87 2.82 6.59 1.97
CA LEU A 87 2.54 6.46 0.54
C LEU A 87 3.04 5.09 0.09
N ILE A 88 2.16 4.30 -0.51
CA ILE A 88 2.54 3.11 -1.26
C ILE A 88 2.61 3.51 -2.72
N ILE A 89 3.77 3.31 -3.33
CA ILE A 89 4.12 3.72 -4.68
C ILE A 89 4.58 2.52 -5.51
N ASN A 90 4.44 2.59 -6.83
CA ASN A 90 4.84 1.51 -7.70
C ASN A 90 6.36 1.28 -7.66
N ALA A 91 6.76 0.01 -7.63
CA ALA A 91 8.17 -0.39 -7.48
C ALA A 91 9.07 0.19 -8.59
N SER A 92 8.59 0.18 -9.83
CA SER A 92 9.33 0.73 -10.99
C SER A 92 9.52 2.24 -10.94
N ASN A 93 8.65 2.94 -10.20
CA ASN A 93 8.62 4.39 -10.11
C ASN A 93 9.24 4.93 -8.81
N ALA A 94 9.60 4.06 -7.86
CA ALA A 94 9.98 4.46 -6.50
C ALA A 94 11.10 5.52 -6.44
N GLU A 95 12.14 5.39 -7.25
CA GLU A 95 13.23 6.37 -7.30
C GLU A 95 12.77 7.68 -7.96
N LYS A 96 12.01 7.60 -9.05
CA LYS A 96 11.45 8.75 -9.77
C LYS A 96 10.51 9.55 -8.88
N ASP A 97 9.60 8.87 -8.19
CA ASP A 97 8.60 9.50 -7.32
C ASP A 97 9.25 10.18 -6.12
N LEU A 98 10.19 9.49 -5.46
CA LEU A 98 10.94 10.08 -4.35
C LEU A 98 11.70 11.32 -4.81
N ALA A 99 12.39 11.25 -5.95
CA ALA A 99 13.12 12.40 -6.52
C ALA A 99 12.17 13.56 -6.85
N TRP A 100 11.01 13.29 -7.46
CA TRP A 100 9.98 14.28 -7.77
C TRP A 100 9.44 14.95 -6.51
N LEU A 101 9.00 14.14 -5.52
CA LEU A 101 8.48 14.67 -4.25
C LEU A 101 9.51 15.54 -3.51
N GLN A 102 10.79 15.12 -3.47
CA GLN A 102 11.87 15.91 -2.87
C GLN A 102 12.12 17.21 -3.63
N ALA A 103 12.09 17.16 -4.96
CA ALA A 103 12.30 18.32 -5.82
C ALA A 103 11.19 19.37 -5.58
N VAL A 104 9.91 18.98 -5.60
CA VAL A 104 8.79 19.86 -5.30
C VAL A 104 8.85 20.37 -3.87
N ASN A 105 9.15 19.51 -2.90
CA ASN A 105 9.28 19.88 -1.48
C ASN A 105 10.36 20.93 -1.22
N SER A 106 11.36 21.02 -2.10
CA SER A 106 12.40 22.07 -2.02
C SER A 106 11.86 23.48 -2.30
N GLY A 107 10.63 23.62 -2.82
CA GLY A 107 10.01 24.88 -3.21
C GLY A 107 10.62 25.52 -4.48
N ARG A 108 11.43 24.78 -5.25
CA ARG A 108 12.18 25.32 -6.41
C ARG A 108 11.63 24.86 -7.75
N TYR A 109 10.65 23.95 -7.74
CA TYR A 109 10.11 23.35 -8.96
C TYR A 109 8.70 23.85 -9.23
N LEU A 110 8.38 23.99 -10.51
CA LEU A 110 7.04 24.25 -10.99
C LEU A 110 6.16 23.02 -10.67
N ILE A 111 5.00 23.26 -10.05
CA ILE A 111 4.03 22.21 -9.69
C ILE A 111 2.98 22.07 -10.79
N ASP A 112 2.48 23.21 -11.27
CA ASP A 112 1.40 23.30 -12.24
C ASP A 112 1.74 24.38 -13.27
N ARG A 113 1.77 24.02 -14.56
CA ARG A 113 2.12 24.95 -15.64
C ARG A 113 1.00 25.96 -15.93
N ASP A 114 -0.24 25.51 -15.77
CA ASP A 114 -1.42 26.36 -15.99
C ASP A 114 -1.65 27.33 -14.82
N ASN A 115 -1.15 26.96 -13.63
CA ASN A 115 -1.22 27.79 -12.43
C ASN A 115 0.15 27.90 -11.73
N PRO A 116 1.11 28.62 -12.30
CA PRO A 116 2.49 28.70 -11.79
C PRO A 116 2.62 29.42 -10.43
N ALA A 117 1.52 29.97 -9.91
CA ALA A 117 1.48 30.55 -8.57
C ALA A 117 1.33 29.50 -7.45
N ILE A 118 0.98 28.24 -7.80
CA ILE A 118 0.93 27.15 -6.82
C ILE A 118 2.34 26.86 -6.31
N GLN A 119 2.48 26.89 -4.99
CA GLN A 119 3.72 26.61 -4.28
C GLN A 119 3.42 25.80 -3.03
N VAL A 120 4.44 25.09 -2.52
CA VAL A 120 4.37 24.43 -1.22
C VAL A 120 4.31 25.50 -0.11
N GLU A 121 3.43 25.33 0.87
CA GLU A 121 3.29 26.25 2.02
C GLU A 121 4.53 26.19 2.92
N GLY A 122 5.19 25.05 2.99
CA GLY A 122 6.42 24.78 3.72
C GLY A 122 6.91 23.35 3.44
N GLN A 123 8.07 23.01 3.97
CA GLN A 123 8.67 21.71 3.73
C GLN A 123 8.06 20.63 4.63
N ALA A 124 7.71 19.49 4.04
CA ALA A 124 7.42 18.25 4.74
C ALA A 124 8.71 17.43 4.96
N ILE A 125 8.68 16.51 5.89
CA ILE A 125 9.72 15.50 6.08
C ILE A 125 9.36 14.30 5.20
N ILE A 126 10.23 13.93 4.26
CA ILE A 126 10.03 12.80 3.36
C ILE A 126 11.11 11.75 3.65
N ARG A 127 10.68 10.52 4.02
CA ARG A 127 11.57 9.39 4.31
C ARG A 127 11.20 8.19 3.44
N ASN A 128 12.21 7.49 2.95
CA ASN A 128 12.01 6.16 2.35
C ASN A 128 12.05 5.10 3.45
N LEU A 129 10.91 4.47 3.74
CA LEU A 129 10.82 3.45 4.78
C LEU A 129 11.34 2.08 4.35
N LYS A 130 11.80 1.94 3.12
CA LYS A 130 12.54 0.74 2.67
C LYS A 130 14.06 0.90 2.88
N ASP A 131 14.52 2.12 3.08
CA ASP A 131 15.93 2.38 3.34
C ASP A 131 16.32 1.91 4.75
N PRO A 132 17.46 1.21 4.94
CA PRO A 132 17.93 0.79 6.27
C PRO A 132 18.07 1.91 7.30
N SER A 133 18.28 3.16 6.86
CA SER A 133 18.34 4.32 7.74
C SER A 133 17.01 4.62 8.46
N ALA A 134 15.87 4.08 7.97
CA ALA A 134 14.60 4.18 8.66
C ALA A 134 14.52 3.32 9.94
N GLY A 135 15.45 2.36 10.12
CA GLY A 135 15.57 1.55 11.34
C GLY A 135 14.26 0.83 11.66
N ALA A 136 13.75 0.99 12.88
CA ALA A 136 12.52 0.35 13.35
C ALA A 136 11.24 0.77 12.57
N ASP A 137 11.31 1.87 11.82
CA ASP A 137 10.20 2.34 10.99
C ASP A 137 10.18 1.70 9.60
N GLN A 138 11.17 0.88 9.24
CA GLN A 138 11.17 0.17 7.96
C GLN A 138 9.87 -0.61 7.75
N ARG A 139 9.36 -0.59 6.51
CA ARG A 139 8.15 -1.33 6.13
C ARG A 139 8.30 -1.98 4.76
N VAL A 140 7.80 -3.20 4.68
CA VAL A 140 7.49 -3.92 3.45
C VAL A 140 6.06 -4.41 3.53
N ASP A 141 5.48 -4.76 2.40
CA ASP A 141 4.07 -5.08 2.28
C ASP A 141 3.86 -6.53 1.83
N LEU A 142 2.85 -7.19 2.44
CA LEU A 142 2.30 -8.47 2.03
C LEU A 142 0.80 -8.30 1.83
N ALA A 143 0.22 -8.85 0.74
CA ALA A 143 -1.21 -8.74 0.49
C ALA A 143 -1.92 -10.08 0.69
N LEU A 144 -2.89 -10.12 1.61
CA LEU A 144 -3.78 -11.25 1.86
C LEU A 144 -5.17 -10.92 1.32
N GLN A 145 -5.59 -11.57 0.24
CA GLN A 145 -6.77 -11.20 -0.54
C GLN A 145 -7.74 -12.36 -0.67
N GLY A 146 -9.04 -12.10 -0.53
CA GLY A 146 -10.10 -13.08 -0.71
C GLY A 146 -11.03 -13.22 0.50
N PRO A 147 -12.19 -13.91 0.36
CA PRO A 147 -13.26 -13.93 1.35
C PRO A 147 -12.87 -14.50 2.72
N ARG A 148 -11.80 -15.28 2.81
CA ARG A 148 -11.31 -15.87 4.07
C ARG A 148 -10.23 -15.03 4.78
N SER A 149 -9.77 -13.94 4.18
CA SER A 149 -8.68 -13.11 4.71
C SER A 149 -8.93 -12.65 6.15
N LEU A 150 -10.13 -12.14 6.45
CA LEU A 150 -10.46 -11.70 7.80
C LEU A 150 -10.40 -12.84 8.82
N ALA A 151 -10.93 -14.02 8.49
CA ALA A 151 -10.94 -15.17 9.39
C ALA A 151 -9.49 -15.64 9.70
N ILE A 152 -8.62 -15.61 8.69
CA ILE A 152 -7.20 -15.95 8.86
C ILE A 152 -6.52 -14.96 9.81
N LEU A 153 -6.69 -13.64 9.60
CA LEU A 153 -6.10 -12.63 10.49
C LEU A 153 -6.64 -12.73 11.91
N GLN A 154 -7.93 -13.00 12.06
CA GLN A 154 -8.56 -13.19 13.39
C GLN A 154 -8.03 -14.40 14.14
N SER A 155 -7.63 -15.47 13.44
CA SER A 155 -7.00 -16.64 14.05
C SER A 155 -5.62 -16.34 14.65
N LEU A 156 -4.92 -15.32 14.12
CA LEU A 156 -3.62 -14.85 14.61
C LEU A 156 -3.70 -13.79 15.71
N ALA A 157 -4.90 -13.30 16.00
CA ALA A 157 -5.12 -12.29 17.03
C ALA A 157 -5.09 -12.94 18.42
N ALA A 158 -4.19 -12.48 19.29
CA ALA A 158 -4.00 -13.03 20.64
C ALA A 158 -5.22 -12.81 21.55
N ASP A 159 -6.01 -11.77 21.34
CA ASP A 159 -7.12 -11.37 22.19
C ASP A 159 -8.38 -10.94 21.43
N ALA A 160 -9.50 -10.85 22.17
CA ALA A 160 -10.79 -10.45 21.59
C ALA A 160 -10.81 -9.00 21.08
N ARG A 161 -10.02 -8.10 21.67
CA ARG A 161 -9.95 -6.69 21.26
C ARG A 161 -9.33 -6.58 19.89
N THR A 162 -8.22 -7.30 19.64
CA THR A 162 -7.56 -7.33 18.33
C THR A 162 -8.47 -7.96 17.27
N ARG A 163 -9.19 -9.06 17.58
CA ARG A 163 -10.18 -9.65 16.68
C ARG A 163 -11.29 -8.67 16.32
N LEU A 164 -11.79 -7.95 17.32
CA LEU A 164 -12.84 -6.94 17.12
C LEU A 164 -12.31 -5.77 16.26
N ALA A 165 -11.11 -5.29 16.54
CA ALA A 165 -10.48 -4.21 15.77
C ALA A 165 -10.37 -4.58 14.28
N LEU A 166 -9.90 -5.80 13.95
CA LEU A 166 -9.85 -6.31 12.57
C LEU A 166 -11.21 -6.27 11.87
N SER A 167 -12.29 -6.66 12.60
CA SER A 167 -13.65 -6.65 12.04
C SER A 167 -14.19 -5.25 11.75
N HIS A 168 -13.65 -4.23 12.41
CA HIS A 168 -14.11 -2.84 12.28
C HIS A 168 -13.31 -2.04 11.24
N ILE A 169 -12.21 -2.57 10.72
CA ILE A 169 -11.48 -1.92 9.62
C ILE A 169 -12.37 -1.97 8.38
N LYS A 170 -12.90 -0.83 7.98
CA LYS A 170 -13.70 -0.70 6.76
C LYS A 170 -12.81 -0.63 5.54
N ARG A 171 -13.41 -0.76 4.35
CA ARG A 171 -12.69 -0.55 3.09
C ARG A 171 -12.02 0.83 3.10
N THR A 172 -10.76 0.88 2.68
CA THR A 172 -9.88 2.06 2.71
C THR A 172 -9.52 2.56 4.11
N GLU A 173 -9.76 1.78 5.16
CA GLU A 173 -9.26 2.05 6.50
C GLU A 173 -8.08 1.15 6.86
N HIS A 174 -7.31 1.57 7.85
CA HIS A 174 -6.18 0.80 8.38
C HIS A 174 -6.07 0.98 9.89
N ALA A 175 -5.40 0.03 10.53
CA ALA A 175 -5.10 0.08 11.96
C ALA A 175 -3.73 -0.53 12.26
N ARG A 176 -3.06 0.00 13.30
CA ARG A 176 -1.87 -0.63 13.87
C ARG A 176 -2.30 -1.70 14.87
N LEU A 177 -1.85 -2.92 14.67
CA LEU A 177 -2.26 -4.09 15.44
C LEU A 177 -1.04 -4.96 15.76
N LYS A 178 -1.20 -5.85 16.76
CA LYS A 178 -0.30 -6.99 16.98
C LYS A 178 -0.95 -8.27 16.49
N LEU A 179 -0.35 -8.92 15.50
CA LEU A 179 -0.76 -10.23 14.99
C LEU A 179 0.40 -11.20 15.13
N ALA A 180 0.16 -12.36 15.71
CA ALA A 180 1.19 -13.36 16.04
C ALA A 180 2.40 -12.76 16.80
N GLY A 181 2.19 -11.73 17.61
CA GLY A 181 3.24 -11.02 18.34
C GLY A 181 3.96 -9.91 17.56
N LEU A 182 3.73 -9.79 16.24
CA LEU A 182 4.37 -8.81 15.36
C LEU A 182 3.57 -7.50 15.30
N ASP A 183 4.27 -6.37 15.25
CA ASP A 183 3.66 -5.05 15.03
C ASP A 183 3.38 -4.85 13.53
N ILE A 184 2.11 -4.73 13.17
CA ILE A 184 1.64 -4.68 11.78
C ILE A 184 0.72 -3.47 11.60
N ILE A 185 0.81 -2.82 10.44
CA ILE A 185 -0.25 -1.95 9.94
C ILE A 185 -1.10 -2.81 9.01
N ALA A 186 -2.33 -3.13 9.42
CA ALA A 186 -3.29 -3.84 8.59
C ALA A 186 -4.21 -2.83 7.91
N ALA A 187 -4.17 -2.78 6.60
CA ALA A 187 -5.03 -1.92 5.78
C ALA A 187 -6.03 -2.77 5.00
N ARG A 188 -7.31 -2.40 5.02
CA ARG A 188 -8.33 -3.08 4.22
C ARG A 188 -8.35 -2.50 2.82
N THR A 189 -7.31 -2.79 2.10
CA THR A 189 -7.02 -2.40 0.73
C THR A 189 -6.55 -3.60 -0.07
N GLY A 190 -6.33 -3.45 -1.36
CA GLY A 190 -5.82 -4.51 -2.22
C GLY A 190 -6.00 -4.20 -3.70
N TYR A 191 -5.42 -5.05 -4.54
CA TYR A 191 -5.33 -4.89 -5.98
C TYR A 191 -5.92 -6.09 -6.74
N THR A 192 -6.99 -6.68 -6.19
CA THR A 192 -7.60 -7.91 -6.73
C THR A 192 -9.09 -7.76 -7.04
N GLY A 193 -9.71 -6.65 -6.62
CA GLY A 193 -11.15 -6.47 -6.71
C GLY A 193 -11.96 -7.17 -5.63
N GLU A 194 -11.32 -7.94 -4.73
CA GLU A 194 -12.02 -8.58 -3.62
C GLU A 194 -12.52 -7.54 -2.61
N GLU A 195 -13.74 -7.75 -2.11
CA GLU A 195 -14.30 -6.90 -1.05
C GLU A 195 -13.57 -7.11 0.28
N MET A 196 -13.09 -8.33 0.52
CA MET A 196 -12.31 -8.68 1.69
C MET A 196 -10.87 -8.96 1.28
N GLY A 197 -9.99 -8.09 1.70
CA GLY A 197 -8.55 -8.19 1.47
C GLY A 197 -7.83 -7.22 2.40
N PHE A 198 -6.59 -7.54 2.71
CA PHE A 198 -5.73 -6.73 3.55
C PHE A 198 -4.33 -6.63 2.97
N GLU A 199 -3.76 -5.44 3.05
CA GLU A 199 -2.34 -5.20 2.91
C GLU A 199 -1.75 -5.08 4.31
N LEU A 200 -0.64 -5.76 4.54
CA LEU A 200 -0.02 -5.96 5.84
C LEU A 200 1.40 -5.42 5.81
N LEU A 201 1.56 -4.17 6.28
CA LEU A 201 2.88 -3.57 6.35
C LEU A 201 3.59 -4.01 7.64
N VAL A 202 4.76 -4.61 7.48
CA VAL A 202 5.56 -5.18 8.55
C VAL A 202 7.02 -4.76 8.38
N HIS A 203 7.80 -4.81 9.48
CA HIS A 203 9.25 -4.63 9.39
C HIS A 203 9.87 -5.74 8.52
N PRO A 204 10.84 -5.45 7.62
CA PRO A 204 11.40 -6.44 6.71
C PRO A 204 12.01 -7.67 7.42
N ASP A 205 12.59 -7.52 8.62
CA ASP A 205 13.12 -8.63 9.41
C ASP A 205 12.06 -9.66 9.81
N HIS A 206 10.78 -9.27 9.82
CA HIS A 206 9.64 -10.12 10.17
C HIS A 206 8.79 -10.53 8.97
N ALA A 207 9.13 -10.12 7.75
CA ALA A 207 8.31 -10.41 6.57
C ALA A 207 8.20 -11.91 6.29
N VAL A 208 9.31 -12.64 6.35
CA VAL A 208 9.33 -14.11 6.13
C VAL A 208 8.59 -14.84 7.25
N GLU A 209 8.74 -14.40 8.50
CA GLU A 209 7.99 -14.94 9.65
C GLU A 209 6.48 -14.76 9.46
N LEU A 210 6.05 -13.54 9.09
CA LEU A 210 4.64 -13.24 8.82
C LEU A 210 4.10 -14.05 7.66
N TRP A 211 4.84 -14.16 6.55
CA TRP A 211 4.47 -14.95 5.39
C TRP A 211 4.17 -16.42 5.75
N ASN A 212 5.10 -17.05 6.44
CA ASN A 212 4.95 -18.45 6.86
C ASN A 212 3.80 -18.63 7.87
N THR A 213 3.68 -17.72 8.82
CA THR A 213 2.58 -17.72 9.82
C THR A 213 1.22 -17.59 9.15
N LEU A 214 1.09 -16.74 8.13
CA LEU A 214 -0.16 -16.58 7.38
C LEU A 214 -0.51 -17.84 6.59
N LEU A 215 0.46 -18.47 5.92
CA LEU A 215 0.24 -19.73 5.19
C LEU A 215 -0.17 -20.87 6.14
N GLU A 216 0.49 -21.01 7.29
CA GLU A 216 0.17 -22.02 8.29
C GLU A 216 -1.25 -21.81 8.86
N ALA A 217 -1.55 -20.61 9.34
CA ALA A 217 -2.86 -20.28 9.91
C ALA A 217 -3.98 -20.31 8.87
N GLY A 218 -3.66 -20.02 7.62
CA GLY A 218 -4.59 -20.00 6.49
C GLY A 218 -4.86 -21.37 5.87
N ALA A 219 -4.02 -22.40 6.14
CA ALA A 219 -4.18 -23.73 5.55
C ALA A 219 -5.60 -24.33 5.72
N PRO A 220 -6.25 -24.25 6.91
CA PRO A 220 -7.62 -24.73 7.08
C PRO A 220 -8.67 -23.91 6.30
N TYR A 221 -8.31 -22.73 5.82
CA TYR A 221 -9.19 -21.82 5.07
C TYR A 221 -8.95 -21.87 3.56
N GLY A 222 -7.98 -22.69 3.09
CA GLY A 222 -7.66 -22.84 1.69
C GLY A 222 -6.80 -21.70 1.12
N ILE A 223 -5.95 -21.08 1.95
CA ILE A 223 -4.97 -20.09 1.49
C ILE A 223 -3.95 -20.73 0.53
N VAL A 224 -3.58 -19.99 -0.51
CA VAL A 224 -2.47 -20.37 -1.38
C VAL A 224 -1.52 -19.18 -1.59
N PRO A 225 -0.22 -19.40 -1.77
CA PRO A 225 0.66 -18.36 -2.27
C PRO A 225 0.32 -18.05 -3.72
N CYS A 226 0.33 -16.77 -4.09
CA CYS A 226 -0.03 -16.30 -5.42
C CYS A 226 1.12 -15.51 -6.03
N GLY A 227 1.41 -15.78 -7.30
CA GLY A 227 2.45 -15.09 -8.06
C GLY A 227 1.91 -13.88 -8.84
N LEU A 228 2.82 -13.28 -9.62
CA LEU A 228 2.53 -12.06 -10.39
C LEU A 228 1.42 -12.26 -11.42
N ALA A 229 1.30 -13.46 -12.03
CA ALA A 229 0.27 -13.71 -13.02
C ALA A 229 -1.14 -13.76 -12.41
N ALA A 230 -1.30 -14.29 -11.18
CA ALA A 230 -2.57 -14.24 -10.46
C ALA A 230 -2.90 -12.79 -10.02
N ARG A 231 -1.89 -12.00 -9.62
CA ARG A 231 -2.04 -10.56 -9.35
C ARG A 231 -2.56 -9.84 -10.60
N ASP A 232 -1.96 -10.09 -11.77
CA ASP A 232 -2.35 -9.46 -13.02
C ASP A 232 -3.75 -9.90 -13.48
N SER A 233 -4.06 -11.19 -13.47
CA SER A 233 -5.38 -11.69 -13.89
C SER A 233 -6.52 -11.18 -13.00
N THR A 234 -6.31 -11.08 -11.68
CA THR A 234 -7.34 -10.58 -10.74
C THR A 234 -7.56 -9.07 -10.87
N ARG A 235 -6.48 -8.28 -11.06
CA ARG A 235 -6.60 -6.82 -11.24
C ARG A 235 -7.29 -6.47 -12.56
N ILE A 236 -6.99 -7.21 -13.65
CA ILE A 236 -7.63 -7.02 -14.96
C ILE A 236 -9.13 -7.31 -14.88
N GLU A 237 -9.51 -8.43 -14.26
CA GLU A 237 -10.93 -8.78 -14.06
C GLU A 237 -11.67 -7.70 -13.26
N ALA A 238 -10.99 -7.08 -12.27
CA ALA A 238 -11.53 -6.00 -11.46
C ALA A 238 -11.51 -4.62 -12.16
N GLY A 239 -10.90 -4.51 -13.35
CA GLY A 239 -10.75 -3.25 -14.07
C GLY A 239 -9.77 -2.27 -13.42
N LEU A 240 -8.80 -2.76 -12.64
CA LEU A 240 -7.80 -1.94 -11.98
C LEU A 240 -6.61 -1.71 -12.93
N PRO A 241 -6.22 -0.45 -13.17
CA PRO A 241 -5.10 -0.12 -14.03
C PRO A 241 -3.75 -0.47 -13.39
N LEU A 242 -2.74 -0.70 -14.22
CA LEU A 242 -1.35 -0.87 -13.82
C LEU A 242 -0.51 0.22 -14.49
N TYR A 243 0.33 0.91 -13.72
CA TYR A 243 1.28 1.86 -14.28
C TYR A 243 2.28 1.15 -15.21
N GLY A 244 2.55 1.76 -16.37
CA GLY A 244 3.34 1.15 -17.43
C GLY A 244 2.54 0.28 -18.42
N HIS A 245 1.21 0.17 -18.22
CA HIS A 245 0.27 -0.52 -19.10
C HIS A 245 -0.92 0.39 -19.46
N GLU A 246 -1.95 0.47 -18.60
CA GLU A 246 -3.13 1.32 -18.84
C GLU A 246 -2.93 2.76 -18.35
N LEU A 247 -1.95 2.97 -17.46
CA LEU A 247 -1.52 4.29 -17.01
C LEU A 247 -0.06 4.48 -17.42
N GLU A 248 0.19 5.45 -18.28
CA GLU A 248 1.52 5.82 -18.74
C GLU A 248 1.57 7.32 -18.97
N GLY A 249 2.63 7.98 -18.46
CA GLY A 249 2.96 9.33 -18.85
C GLY A 249 3.82 9.27 -20.12
N GLU A 250 3.37 9.84 -21.24
CA GLU A 250 4.16 10.02 -22.44
C GLU A 250 5.31 11.03 -22.24
#